data_467df6e20a8f1e7bdf9e9c9f07c08379
#
_entry.id   467df6e20a8f1e7bdf9e9c9f07c08379
#
_cell.length_a   1.000
_cell.length_b   1.000
_cell.length_c   1.000
_cell.angle_alpha   90.00
_cell.angle_beta   90.00
_cell.angle_gamma   90.00
#
_symmetry.space_group_name_H-M   'P 1'
#
loop_
_entity.id
_entity.type
_entity.pdbx_description
1 polymer ?
#
loop_
_entity_poly.entity_id
_entity_poly.type
_entity_poly.pdbx_seq_one_letter_code
_entity_poly.pdbx_strand_id
1 'polypeptide(L)'
;MTLNTPRRIGCGVVLKRPISIRGRLRIVNDEPISGAACDSNTIYIPANLAFGTGEHATTAGCLRLLTDIAPKSGDWEFLDAGTGTGILAIAAMRLGATRILAFDFDATAIRVAKANAHLNKADGLKLFRADVLKYRPEGSFDVVAANLYGDLFRKAASRLWPAVKLGGRMIISGLMRDQVERVSEKINELRGQIGIKRTRGKWVTMLAQRTEN
;
A
#
# COMPACT_ATOMS: atom_id res chain seq x y z
N MET A 1 -21.31 2.47 19.52
CA MET A 1 -20.12 3.34 19.62
C MET A 1 -19.30 2.88 20.83
N THR A 2 -18.32 2.01 20.64
CA THR A 2 -17.43 1.57 21.73
C THR A 2 -16.19 2.47 21.72
N LEU A 3 -16.09 3.30 22.75
CA LEU A 3 -14.95 4.18 23.01
C LEU A 3 -13.66 3.35 23.17
N ASN A 4 -12.69 3.67 22.37
CA ASN A 4 -11.41 2.99 22.23
C ASN A 4 -10.47 3.48 23.36
N THR A 5 -10.58 2.90 24.58
CA THR A 5 -9.72 3.25 25.72
C THR A 5 -8.35 2.62 25.56
N PRO A 6 -7.24 3.36 25.64
CA PRO A 6 -5.89 2.81 25.53
C PRO A 6 -5.54 1.97 26.76
N ARG A 7 -4.85 0.83 26.60
CA ARG A 7 -4.32 0.04 27.72
C ARG A 7 -3.03 0.69 28.24
N ARG A 8 -2.97 0.99 29.55
CA ARG A 8 -1.73 1.37 30.25
C ARG A 8 -0.95 0.09 30.59
N ILE A 9 0.30 0.01 30.17
CA ILE A 9 1.28 -0.95 30.67
C ILE A 9 2.26 -0.14 31.53
N GLY A 10 2.66 -0.64 32.69
CA GLY A 10 3.45 0.08 33.72
C GLY A 10 4.52 0.99 33.14
N CYS A 11 4.69 2.18 33.70
CA CYS A 11 5.50 3.34 33.27
C CYS A 11 4.82 4.36 32.34
N GLY A 12 3.51 4.44 32.25
CA GLY A 12 2.85 5.57 31.58
C GLY A 12 2.89 5.59 30.04
N VAL A 13 3.38 4.53 29.40
CA VAL A 13 3.37 4.38 27.93
C VAL A 13 1.96 4.00 27.47
N VAL A 14 1.31 4.90 26.77
CA VAL A 14 0.00 4.65 26.13
C VAL A 14 0.26 4.07 24.75
N LEU A 15 0.24 2.74 24.62
CA LEU A 15 0.33 2.09 23.31
C LEU A 15 -0.97 2.34 22.53
N LYS A 16 -0.86 2.83 21.31
CA LYS A 16 -1.99 2.92 20.39
C LYS A 16 -2.50 1.51 20.10
N ARG A 17 -3.82 1.33 20.02
CA ARG A 17 -4.38 0.02 19.66
C ARG A 17 -3.97 -0.35 18.24
N PRO A 18 -3.52 -1.61 18.01
CA PRO A 18 -3.22 -2.08 16.67
C PRO A 18 -4.42 -1.99 15.75
N ILE A 19 -4.18 -1.59 14.49
CA ILE A 19 -5.20 -1.59 13.45
C ILE A 19 -5.26 -2.99 12.84
N SER A 20 -6.38 -3.70 13.00
CA SER A 20 -6.58 -5.00 12.35
C SER A 20 -7.07 -4.83 10.92
N ILE A 21 -6.41 -5.50 9.98
CA ILE A 21 -6.76 -5.54 8.56
C ILE A 21 -7.20 -6.96 8.18
N ARG A 22 -8.51 -7.16 8.02
CA ARG A 22 -9.09 -8.46 7.60
C ARG A 22 -8.71 -9.66 8.48
N GLY A 23 -8.30 -9.45 9.71
CA GLY A 23 -7.78 -10.51 10.58
C GLY A 23 -6.45 -11.12 10.14
N ARG A 24 -5.87 -10.67 9.02
CA ARG A 24 -4.61 -11.21 8.46
C ARG A 24 -3.39 -10.35 8.75
N LEU A 25 -3.56 -9.03 8.92
CA LEU A 25 -2.48 -8.11 9.25
C LEU A 25 -2.85 -7.24 10.45
N ARG A 26 -1.85 -6.87 11.23
CA ARG A 26 -1.94 -5.93 12.35
C ARG A 26 -0.95 -4.80 12.13
N ILE A 27 -1.42 -3.56 12.13
CA ILE A 27 -0.55 -2.39 12.02
C ILE A 27 -0.40 -1.77 13.41
N VAL A 28 0.84 -1.55 13.81
CA VAL A 28 1.23 -0.93 15.08
C VAL A 28 2.00 0.34 14.77
N ASN A 29 1.50 1.48 15.25
CA ASN A 29 2.10 2.79 15.00
C ASN A 29 3.09 3.19 16.12
N ASP A 30 3.74 2.21 16.72
CA ASP A 30 4.78 2.35 17.73
C ASP A 30 5.96 1.46 17.36
N GLU A 31 7.10 1.65 18.02
CA GLU A 31 8.23 0.75 17.89
C GLU A 31 7.95 -0.60 18.59
N PRO A 32 8.52 -1.71 18.10
CA PRO A 32 8.39 -2.98 18.78
C PRO A 32 9.04 -2.92 20.17
N ILE A 33 8.36 -3.47 21.16
CA ILE A 33 8.93 -3.63 22.50
C ILE A 33 10.08 -4.62 22.40
N SER A 34 11.27 -4.26 22.94
CA SER A 34 12.45 -5.12 22.95
C SER A 34 12.09 -6.48 23.59
N GLY A 35 12.42 -7.58 22.90
CA GLY A 35 12.14 -8.95 23.36
C GLY A 35 10.71 -9.45 23.09
N ALA A 36 9.81 -8.65 22.50
CA ALA A 36 8.51 -9.14 22.07
C ALA A 36 8.67 -10.07 20.84
N ALA A 37 8.04 -11.23 20.87
CA ALA A 37 7.96 -12.10 19.70
C ALA A 37 7.27 -11.34 18.55
N CYS A 38 7.99 -11.17 17.45
CA CYS A 38 7.45 -10.52 16.25
C CYS A 38 6.48 -11.50 15.58
N ASP A 39 5.18 -11.29 15.79
CA ASP A 39 4.14 -12.01 15.05
C ASP A 39 4.33 -11.74 13.54
N SER A 40 4.37 -12.81 12.74
CA SER A 40 4.56 -12.74 11.30
C SER A 40 3.56 -11.83 10.57
N ASN A 41 2.42 -11.57 11.19
CA ASN A 41 1.34 -10.75 10.64
C ASN A 41 1.34 -9.30 11.16
N THR A 42 2.25 -8.95 12.07
CA THR A 42 2.35 -7.58 12.61
C THR A 42 3.33 -6.75 11.80
N ILE A 43 2.93 -5.53 11.50
CA ILE A 43 3.69 -4.50 10.79
C ILE A 43 3.82 -3.28 11.70
N TYR A 44 5.05 -2.91 12.00
CA TYR A 44 5.38 -1.74 12.82
C TYR A 44 5.66 -0.55 11.91
N ILE A 45 4.87 0.50 12.04
CA ILE A 45 5.03 1.77 11.33
C ILE A 45 5.00 2.89 12.36
N PRO A 46 6.11 3.23 13.00
CA PRO A 46 6.17 4.35 13.92
C PRO A 46 5.69 5.64 13.26
N ALA A 47 4.99 6.47 14.03
CA ALA A 47 4.51 7.75 13.55
C ALA A 47 5.69 8.67 13.22
N ASN A 48 5.89 9.01 11.94
CA ASN A 48 6.94 9.87 11.45
C ASN A 48 6.44 10.80 10.35
N LEU A 49 7.37 11.55 9.76
CA LEU A 49 7.08 12.62 8.79
C LEU A 49 6.55 12.13 7.42
N ALA A 50 6.60 10.82 7.13
CA ALA A 50 6.13 10.28 5.86
C ALA A 50 4.64 9.89 5.93
N PHE A 51 3.93 10.05 4.80
CA PHE A 51 2.54 9.63 4.65
C PHE A 51 2.40 8.11 4.65
N GLY A 52 1.35 7.57 5.30
CA GLY A 52 1.01 6.15 5.23
C GLY A 52 1.18 5.37 6.53
N THR A 53 0.62 5.85 7.65
CA THR A 53 0.62 5.12 8.94
C THR A 53 -0.45 4.01 9.02
N GLY A 54 -1.28 3.83 8.00
CA GLY A 54 -2.40 2.88 8.01
C GLY A 54 -3.71 3.46 8.58
N GLU A 55 -3.67 4.56 9.30
CA GLU A 55 -4.85 5.23 9.88
C GLU A 55 -5.65 5.99 8.81
N HIS A 56 -4.97 6.58 7.85
CA HIS A 56 -5.62 7.33 6.78
C HIS A 56 -6.53 6.42 5.93
N ALA A 57 -7.69 6.95 5.53
CA ALA A 57 -8.72 6.19 4.83
C ALA A 57 -8.20 5.52 3.54
N THR A 58 -7.31 6.19 2.79
CA THR A 58 -6.73 5.70 1.54
C THR A 58 -5.77 4.54 1.78
N THR A 59 -4.87 4.66 2.75
CA THR A 59 -3.91 3.60 3.12
C THR A 59 -4.64 2.38 3.66
N ALA A 60 -5.62 2.57 4.55
CA ALA A 60 -6.47 1.48 5.06
C ALA A 60 -7.28 0.82 3.94
N GLY A 61 -7.73 1.59 2.94
CA GLY A 61 -8.42 1.07 1.75
C GLY A 61 -7.51 0.17 0.92
N CYS A 62 -6.28 0.62 0.64
CA CYS A 62 -5.26 -0.16 -0.07
C CYS A 62 -4.92 -1.45 0.67
N LEU A 63 -4.65 -1.38 1.98
CA LEU A 63 -4.32 -2.55 2.81
C LEU A 63 -5.44 -3.59 2.78
N ARG A 64 -6.71 -3.16 2.88
CA ARG A 64 -7.86 -4.08 2.80
C ARG A 64 -7.98 -4.72 1.43
N LEU A 65 -7.87 -3.95 0.33
CA LEU A 65 -7.91 -4.53 -1.01
C LEU A 65 -6.73 -5.46 -1.25
N LEU A 66 -5.51 -5.06 -0.88
CA LEU A 66 -4.32 -5.91 -1.01
C LEU A 66 -4.51 -7.23 -0.27
N THR A 67 -5.02 -7.19 0.96
CA THR A 67 -5.29 -8.40 1.76
C THR A 67 -6.35 -9.29 1.14
N ASP A 68 -7.39 -8.70 0.50
CA ASP A 68 -8.47 -9.45 -0.14
C ASP A 68 -8.02 -10.13 -1.45
N ILE A 69 -7.09 -9.50 -2.20
CA ILE A 69 -6.69 -9.96 -3.54
C ILE A 69 -5.33 -10.64 -3.60
N ALA A 70 -4.51 -10.56 -2.54
CA ALA A 70 -3.20 -11.21 -2.49
C ALA A 70 -3.35 -12.71 -2.78
N PRO A 71 -2.59 -13.26 -3.73
CA PRO A 71 -2.58 -14.69 -4.00
C PRO A 71 -2.31 -15.48 -2.72
N LYS A 72 -3.01 -16.60 -2.55
CA LYS A 72 -2.88 -17.44 -1.34
C LYS A 72 -1.73 -18.45 -1.44
N SER A 73 -1.26 -18.70 -2.63
CA SER A 73 -0.18 -19.65 -2.94
C SER A 73 0.56 -19.20 -4.18
N GLY A 74 1.78 -19.70 -4.35
CA GLY A 74 2.65 -19.39 -5.47
C GLY A 74 3.45 -18.10 -5.25
N ASP A 75 4.45 -17.93 -6.11
CA ASP A 75 5.25 -16.72 -6.16
C ASP A 75 4.48 -15.61 -6.87
N TRP A 76 4.38 -14.46 -6.24
CA TRP A 76 3.74 -13.30 -6.85
C TRP A 76 4.56 -12.03 -6.59
N GLU A 77 4.39 -11.07 -7.46
CA GLU A 77 5.20 -9.87 -7.53
C GLU A 77 4.37 -8.62 -7.28
N PHE A 78 4.93 -7.68 -6.54
CA PHE A 78 4.26 -6.46 -6.11
C PHE A 78 5.06 -5.20 -6.48
N LEU A 79 4.35 -4.20 -7.01
CA LEU A 79 4.87 -2.86 -7.23
C LEU A 79 4.11 -1.85 -6.38
N ASP A 80 4.83 -1.01 -5.63
CA ASP A 80 4.28 0.11 -4.85
C ASP A 80 4.77 1.46 -5.40
N ALA A 81 3.91 2.15 -6.10
CA ALA A 81 4.21 3.44 -6.70
C ALA A 81 3.74 4.59 -5.79
N GLY A 82 4.68 5.37 -5.26
CA GLY A 82 4.43 6.35 -4.20
C GLY A 82 4.33 5.67 -2.84
N THR A 83 5.39 4.96 -2.45
CA THR A 83 5.38 4.02 -1.31
C THR A 83 5.26 4.70 0.07
N GLY A 84 5.60 5.99 0.18
CA GLY A 84 5.54 6.73 1.45
C GLY A 84 6.33 6.05 2.56
N THR A 85 5.65 5.57 3.60
CA THR A 85 6.26 4.83 4.72
C THR A 85 6.71 3.41 4.36
N GLY A 86 6.41 2.89 3.18
CA GLY A 86 6.67 1.51 2.79
C GLY A 86 5.62 0.50 3.28
N ILE A 87 4.55 0.96 3.91
CA ILE A 87 3.56 0.07 4.56
C ILE A 87 2.93 -0.95 3.59
N LEU A 88 2.60 -0.57 2.35
CA LEU A 88 2.00 -1.47 1.38
C LEU A 88 3.01 -2.51 0.88
N ALA A 89 4.26 -2.10 0.66
CA ALA A 89 5.35 -2.99 0.28
C ALA A 89 5.64 -4.03 1.38
N ILE A 90 5.70 -3.59 2.65
CA ILE A 90 5.87 -4.49 3.81
C ILE A 90 4.65 -5.42 3.93
N ALA A 91 3.43 -4.89 3.74
CA ALA A 91 2.21 -5.70 3.77
C ALA A 91 2.20 -6.76 2.67
N ALA A 92 2.63 -6.44 1.46
CA ALA A 92 2.74 -7.39 0.36
C ALA A 92 3.69 -8.54 0.70
N MET A 93 4.86 -8.24 1.31
CA MET A 93 5.80 -9.27 1.79
C MET A 93 5.15 -10.17 2.85
N ARG A 94 4.45 -9.60 3.84
CA ARG A 94 3.72 -10.38 4.86
C ARG A 94 2.62 -11.26 4.27
N LEU A 95 2.09 -10.87 3.12
CA LEU A 95 1.08 -11.63 2.37
C LEU A 95 1.68 -12.61 1.37
N GLY A 96 3.01 -12.76 1.31
CA GLY A 96 3.71 -13.76 0.52
C GLY A 96 4.24 -13.29 -0.83
N ALA A 97 4.30 -11.97 -1.10
CA ALA A 97 4.98 -11.48 -2.29
C ALA A 97 6.48 -11.77 -2.23
N THR A 98 7.05 -12.32 -3.30
CA THR A 98 8.45 -12.77 -3.36
C THR A 98 9.37 -11.74 -4.03
N ARG A 99 8.84 -10.96 -4.97
CA ARG A 99 9.54 -9.83 -5.59
C ARG A 99 8.75 -8.55 -5.34
N ILE A 100 9.36 -7.60 -4.62
CA ILE A 100 8.71 -6.34 -4.27
C ILE A 100 9.58 -5.18 -4.69
N LEU A 101 9.01 -4.33 -5.54
CA LEU A 101 9.59 -3.08 -5.99
C LEU A 101 8.76 -1.93 -5.43
N ALA A 102 9.41 -0.95 -4.81
CA ALA A 102 8.70 0.20 -4.27
C ALA A 102 9.52 1.48 -4.44
N PHE A 103 8.86 2.55 -4.85
CA PHE A 103 9.54 3.82 -5.09
C PHE A 103 8.69 5.01 -4.66
N ASP A 104 9.37 6.12 -4.40
CA ASP A 104 8.76 7.40 -4.11
C ASP A 104 9.61 8.54 -4.72
N PHE A 105 8.97 9.65 -5.03
CA PHE A 105 9.67 10.87 -5.47
C PHE A 105 10.46 11.52 -4.33
N ASP A 106 9.92 11.46 -3.11
CA ASP A 106 10.51 12.08 -1.94
C ASP A 106 11.62 11.18 -1.34
N ALA A 107 12.84 11.72 -1.30
CA ALA A 107 13.98 11.06 -0.67
C ALA A 107 13.75 10.79 0.83
N THR A 108 12.96 11.64 1.50
CA THR A 108 12.61 11.45 2.92
C THR A 108 11.69 10.24 3.07
N ALA A 109 10.69 10.08 2.20
CA ALA A 109 9.82 8.91 2.18
C ALA A 109 10.63 7.62 1.98
N ILE A 110 11.58 7.60 1.05
CA ILE A 110 12.45 6.43 0.83
C ILE A 110 13.31 6.10 2.05
N ARG A 111 13.86 7.13 2.74
CA ARG A 111 14.61 6.90 3.99
C ARG A 111 13.74 6.29 5.08
N VAL A 112 12.51 6.81 5.24
CA VAL A 112 11.52 6.28 6.20
C VAL A 112 11.11 4.86 5.82
N ALA A 113 10.80 4.60 4.54
CA ALA A 113 10.44 3.26 4.06
C ALA A 113 11.55 2.23 4.32
N LYS A 114 12.82 2.59 4.11
CA LYS A 114 13.97 1.71 4.42
C LYS A 114 14.09 1.43 5.91
N ALA A 115 13.93 2.44 6.76
CA ALA A 115 13.94 2.27 8.22
C ALA A 115 12.79 1.35 8.68
N ASN A 116 11.59 1.56 8.15
CA ASN A 116 10.44 0.71 8.44
C ASN A 116 10.61 -0.72 7.91
N ALA A 117 11.20 -0.89 6.71
CA ALA A 117 11.52 -2.21 6.17
C ALA A 117 12.48 -2.96 7.10
N HIS A 118 13.57 -2.32 7.53
CA HIS A 118 14.51 -2.89 8.48
C HIS A 118 13.85 -3.26 9.82
N LEU A 119 13.06 -2.36 10.39
CA LEU A 119 12.29 -2.58 11.62
C LEU A 119 11.39 -3.83 11.53
N ASN A 120 10.86 -4.09 10.36
CA ASN A 120 9.97 -5.21 10.07
C ASN A 120 10.70 -6.44 9.51
N LYS A 121 12.04 -6.49 9.50
CA LYS A 121 12.85 -7.57 8.91
C LYS A 121 12.46 -7.83 7.44
N ALA A 122 12.24 -6.75 6.70
CA ALA A 122 11.82 -6.73 5.31
C ALA A 122 12.94 -6.16 4.40
N ASP A 123 14.20 -6.50 4.68
CA ASP A 123 15.36 -5.94 4.00
C ASP A 123 15.47 -6.37 2.51
N GLY A 124 14.71 -7.39 2.09
CA GLY A 124 14.61 -7.82 0.70
C GLY A 124 13.79 -6.92 -0.23
N LEU A 125 13.17 -5.85 0.29
CA LEU A 125 12.41 -4.91 -0.53
C LEU A 125 13.35 -4.03 -1.37
N LYS A 126 13.11 -3.92 -2.68
CA LYS A 126 13.82 -2.97 -3.53
C LYS A 126 13.20 -1.58 -3.42
N LEU A 127 13.77 -0.75 -2.54
CA LEU A 127 13.32 0.62 -2.24
C LEU A 127 14.26 1.66 -2.86
N PHE A 128 13.74 2.54 -3.72
CA PHE A 128 14.54 3.55 -4.40
C PHE A 128 13.73 4.82 -4.73
N ARG A 129 14.45 5.90 -4.98
CA ARG A 129 13.85 7.18 -5.37
C ARG A 129 13.55 7.19 -6.87
N ALA A 130 12.31 7.49 -7.25
CA ALA A 130 11.92 7.72 -8.64
C ALA A 130 10.67 8.60 -8.73
N ASP A 131 10.57 9.36 -9.82
CA ASP A 131 9.40 10.17 -10.15
C ASP A 131 8.42 9.34 -11.00
N VAL A 132 7.21 9.14 -10.50
CA VAL A 132 6.15 8.37 -11.15
C VAL A 132 5.77 8.93 -12.54
N LEU A 133 6.02 10.21 -12.78
CA LEU A 133 5.79 10.85 -14.09
C LEU A 133 6.90 10.60 -15.11
N LYS A 134 8.06 10.10 -14.67
CA LYS A 134 9.24 9.86 -15.52
C LYS A 134 9.62 8.39 -15.58
N TYR A 135 9.56 7.70 -14.45
CA TYR A 135 9.96 6.31 -14.31
C TYR A 135 8.96 5.37 -14.99
N ARG A 136 9.49 4.38 -15.69
CA ARG A 136 8.73 3.22 -16.20
C ARG A 136 9.25 1.98 -15.50
N PRO A 137 8.43 1.29 -14.71
CA PRO A 137 8.85 0.05 -14.07
C PRO A 137 9.26 -1.00 -15.11
N GLU A 138 10.40 -1.63 -14.87
CA GLU A 138 10.86 -2.77 -15.68
C GLU A 138 10.18 -4.06 -15.18
N GLY A 139 9.72 -4.86 -16.12
CA GLY A 139 8.97 -6.09 -15.83
C GLY A 139 7.50 -5.85 -15.56
N SER A 140 6.82 -6.90 -15.16
CA SER A 140 5.40 -6.87 -14.85
C SER A 140 5.13 -7.53 -13.50
N PHE A 141 4.04 -7.12 -12.86
CA PHE A 141 3.69 -7.46 -11.47
C PHE A 141 2.27 -8.00 -11.41
N ASP A 142 2.03 -8.95 -10.53
CA ASP A 142 0.70 -9.52 -10.30
C ASP A 142 -0.24 -8.50 -9.67
N VAL A 143 0.32 -7.67 -8.77
CA VAL A 143 -0.40 -6.57 -8.14
C VAL A 143 0.45 -5.30 -8.17
N VAL A 144 -0.14 -4.21 -8.63
CA VAL A 144 0.43 -2.86 -8.58
C VAL A 144 -0.43 -2.02 -7.63
N ALA A 145 0.17 -1.27 -6.72
CA ALA A 145 -0.52 -0.28 -5.91
C ALA A 145 -0.04 1.13 -6.28
N ALA A 146 -0.99 2.06 -6.34
CA ALA A 146 -0.74 3.49 -6.54
C ALA A 146 -1.70 4.28 -5.63
N ASN A 147 -1.21 4.65 -4.45
CA ASN A 147 -1.94 5.52 -3.51
C ASN A 147 -1.52 6.98 -3.74
N LEU A 148 -1.98 7.55 -4.84
CA LEU A 148 -1.59 8.85 -5.36
C LEU A 148 -2.81 9.77 -5.50
N TYR A 149 -2.61 11.09 -5.45
CA TYR A 149 -3.68 12.03 -5.79
C TYR A 149 -4.20 11.77 -7.21
N GLY A 150 -5.52 11.90 -7.42
CA GLY A 150 -6.18 11.50 -8.66
C GLY A 150 -5.58 12.09 -9.93
N ASP A 151 -5.23 13.39 -9.92
CA ASP A 151 -4.59 14.03 -11.09
C ASP A 151 -3.17 13.51 -11.34
N LEU A 152 -2.41 13.23 -10.29
CA LEU A 152 -1.08 12.62 -10.42
C LEU A 152 -1.20 11.21 -10.98
N PHE A 153 -2.11 10.40 -10.42
CA PHE A 153 -2.38 9.05 -10.93
C PHE A 153 -2.74 9.08 -12.42
N ARG A 154 -3.68 9.94 -12.82
CA ARG A 154 -4.13 10.04 -14.22
C ARG A 154 -2.99 10.33 -15.19
N LYS A 155 -2.06 11.21 -14.81
CA LYS A 155 -0.85 11.52 -15.60
C LYS A 155 0.13 10.34 -15.64
N ALA A 156 0.25 9.58 -14.55
CA ALA A 156 1.17 8.45 -14.42
C ALA A 156 0.61 7.13 -14.99
N ALA A 157 -0.71 7.02 -15.15
CA ALA A 157 -1.40 5.77 -15.47
C ALA A 157 -0.82 5.04 -16.70
N SER A 158 -0.55 5.77 -17.79
CA SER A 158 0.02 5.20 -19.02
C SER A 158 1.45 4.63 -18.83
N ARG A 159 2.16 5.01 -17.75
CA ARG A 159 3.48 4.47 -17.40
C ARG A 159 3.39 3.29 -16.44
N LEU A 160 2.43 3.33 -15.52
CA LEU A 160 2.24 2.28 -14.51
C LEU A 160 1.46 1.09 -15.04
N TRP A 161 0.47 1.34 -15.94
CA TRP A 161 -0.40 0.28 -16.44
C TRP A 161 0.33 -0.86 -17.16
N PRO A 162 1.35 -0.62 -18.01
CA PRO A 162 2.12 -1.70 -18.62
C PRO A 162 2.83 -2.62 -17.63
N ALA A 163 3.09 -2.13 -16.39
CA ALA A 163 3.70 -2.92 -15.35
C ALA A 163 2.71 -3.89 -14.64
N VAL A 164 1.41 -3.82 -14.92
CA VAL A 164 0.45 -4.84 -14.47
C VAL A 164 0.52 -6.03 -15.41
N LYS A 165 0.69 -7.25 -14.93
CA LYS A 165 0.61 -8.48 -15.76
C LYS A 165 -0.78 -8.59 -16.43
N LEU A 166 -0.88 -9.30 -17.55
CA LEU A 166 -2.18 -9.74 -18.06
C LEU A 166 -2.87 -10.61 -16.99
N GLY A 167 -4.14 -10.36 -16.72
CA GLY A 167 -4.86 -10.94 -15.59
C GLY A 167 -4.51 -10.33 -14.22
N GLY A 168 -3.45 -9.53 -14.13
CA GLY A 168 -3.00 -8.84 -12.93
C GLY A 168 -3.92 -7.68 -12.52
N ARG A 169 -3.65 -7.09 -11.36
CA ARG A 169 -4.54 -6.12 -10.72
C ARG A 169 -3.81 -4.86 -10.30
N MET A 170 -4.51 -3.72 -10.38
CA MET A 170 -4.01 -2.44 -9.87
C MET A 170 -4.94 -1.90 -8.78
N ILE A 171 -4.38 -1.62 -7.61
CA ILE A 171 -5.04 -0.89 -6.53
C ILE A 171 -4.77 0.61 -6.75
N ILE A 172 -5.83 1.40 -6.88
CA ILE A 172 -5.77 2.84 -7.11
C ILE A 172 -6.44 3.52 -5.93
N SER A 173 -5.76 4.43 -5.26
CA SER A 173 -6.29 5.17 -4.11
C SER A 173 -5.72 6.59 -4.03
N GLY A 174 -6.14 7.36 -3.02
CA GLY A 174 -5.83 8.79 -2.95
C GLY A 174 -6.79 9.63 -3.78
N LEU A 175 -7.91 9.05 -4.22
CA LEU A 175 -8.92 9.69 -5.05
C LEU A 175 -10.02 10.31 -4.20
N MET A 176 -10.47 11.51 -4.56
CA MET A 176 -11.75 12.04 -4.10
C MET A 176 -12.88 11.53 -5.01
N ARG A 177 -14.14 11.64 -4.52
CA ARG A 177 -15.32 11.12 -5.23
C ARG A 177 -15.51 11.74 -6.62
N ASP A 178 -15.25 13.02 -6.77
CA ASP A 178 -15.34 13.79 -8.02
C ASP A 178 -14.24 13.42 -9.05
N GLN A 179 -13.19 12.74 -8.61
CA GLN A 179 -12.09 12.29 -9.47
C GLN A 179 -12.28 10.88 -10.03
N VAL A 180 -13.24 10.12 -9.48
CA VAL A 180 -13.41 8.68 -9.77
C VAL A 180 -13.73 8.45 -11.24
N GLU A 181 -14.61 9.27 -11.82
CA GLU A 181 -15.02 9.09 -13.22
C GLU A 181 -13.84 9.27 -14.17
N ARG A 182 -13.13 10.39 -14.06
CA ARG A 182 -11.95 10.69 -14.89
C ARG A 182 -10.83 9.63 -14.76
N VAL A 183 -10.68 9.03 -13.58
CA VAL A 183 -9.73 7.92 -13.36
C VAL A 183 -10.26 6.65 -13.99
N SER A 184 -11.55 6.37 -13.90
CA SER A 184 -12.18 5.20 -14.54
C SER A 184 -12.07 5.27 -16.06
N GLU A 185 -12.36 6.42 -16.66
CA GLU A 185 -12.18 6.68 -18.09
C GLU A 185 -10.73 6.41 -18.51
N LYS A 186 -9.76 6.91 -17.73
CA LYS A 186 -8.33 6.68 -18.02
C LYS A 186 -7.95 5.21 -17.98
N ILE A 187 -8.48 4.43 -17.05
CA ILE A 187 -8.25 2.98 -16.99
C ILE A 187 -8.91 2.27 -18.18
N ASN A 188 -10.13 2.67 -18.55
CA ASN A 188 -10.83 2.11 -19.73
C ASN A 188 -10.07 2.40 -21.04
N GLU A 189 -9.54 3.63 -21.23
CA GLU A 189 -8.66 3.97 -22.36
C GLU A 189 -7.44 3.04 -22.45
N LEU A 190 -6.92 2.60 -21.29
CA LEU A 190 -5.80 1.67 -21.19
C LEU A 190 -6.22 0.19 -21.26
N ARG A 191 -7.49 -0.07 -21.64
CA ARG A 191 -8.08 -1.42 -21.72
C ARG A 191 -8.04 -2.17 -20.39
N GLY A 192 -8.29 -1.44 -19.29
CA GLY A 192 -8.47 -2.00 -17.97
C GLY A 192 -9.94 -2.08 -17.61
N GLN A 193 -10.29 -3.05 -16.78
CA GLN A 193 -11.65 -3.20 -16.25
C GLN A 193 -11.67 -2.79 -14.77
N ILE A 194 -12.54 -1.84 -14.43
CA ILE A 194 -12.78 -1.48 -13.02
C ILE A 194 -13.73 -2.50 -12.39
N GLY A 195 -13.25 -3.19 -11.35
CA GLY A 195 -14.03 -4.18 -10.61
C GLY A 195 -14.64 -3.61 -9.33
N ILE A 196 -13.81 -3.26 -8.37
CA ILE A 196 -14.25 -2.85 -7.03
C ILE A 196 -14.04 -1.36 -6.83
N LYS A 197 -15.05 -0.66 -6.28
CA LYS A 197 -14.94 0.71 -5.78
C LYS A 197 -15.37 0.72 -4.30
N ARG A 198 -14.53 1.22 -3.41
CA ARG A 198 -14.82 1.34 -1.97
C ARG A 198 -14.64 2.76 -1.52
N THR A 199 -15.63 3.30 -0.83
CA THR A 199 -15.64 4.67 -0.33
C THR A 199 -15.53 4.71 1.19
N ARG A 200 -14.67 5.60 1.70
CA ARG A 200 -14.61 5.93 3.13
C ARG A 200 -14.48 7.45 3.30
N GLY A 201 -15.54 8.08 3.79
CA GLY A 201 -15.66 9.54 3.82
C GLY A 201 -15.62 10.12 2.39
N LYS A 202 -14.71 11.04 2.13
CA LYS A 202 -14.49 11.64 0.81
C LYS A 202 -13.57 10.83 -0.11
N TRP A 203 -12.90 9.80 0.43
CA TRP A 203 -11.87 9.04 -0.26
C TRP A 203 -12.42 7.77 -0.91
N VAL A 204 -11.90 7.48 -2.08
CA VAL A 204 -12.24 6.26 -2.84
C VAL A 204 -10.98 5.45 -3.11
N THR A 205 -11.11 4.14 -2.96
CA THR A 205 -10.11 3.14 -3.35
C THR A 205 -10.75 2.22 -4.38
N MET A 206 -10.06 1.99 -5.49
CA MET A 206 -10.54 1.22 -6.63
C MET A 206 -9.62 0.04 -6.90
N LEU A 207 -10.18 -1.01 -7.48
CA LEU A 207 -9.45 -2.13 -8.05
C LEU A 207 -9.72 -2.19 -9.55
N ALA A 208 -8.66 -2.16 -10.33
CA ALA A 208 -8.71 -2.40 -11.77
C ALA A 208 -7.99 -3.70 -12.12
N GLN A 209 -8.45 -4.40 -13.14
CA GLN A 209 -7.84 -5.60 -13.68
C GLN A 209 -7.38 -5.35 -15.12
N ARG A 210 -6.20 -5.84 -15.47
CA ARG A 210 -5.72 -5.86 -16.85
C ARG A 210 -6.20 -7.15 -17.51
N THR A 211 -7.18 -7.01 -18.41
CA THR A 211 -7.77 -8.14 -19.13
C THR A 211 -7.00 -8.42 -20.41
N GLU A 212 -7.03 -9.67 -20.85
CA GLU A 212 -6.69 -10.03 -22.23
C GLU A 212 -7.81 -9.52 -23.14
N ASN A 213 -7.43 -8.96 -24.27
CA ASN A 213 -8.38 -8.63 -25.34
C ASN A 213 -8.45 -9.82 -26.29
#